data_0d82f666b20e44f4b72d0ef183c6c21e
#
_entry.id   0d82f666b20e44f4b72d0ef183c6c21e
#
_cell.length_a   1.000
_cell.length_b   1.000
_cell.length_c   1.000
_cell.angle_alpha   90.00
_cell.angle_beta   90.00
_cell.angle_gamma   90.00
#
_symmetry.space_group_name_H-M   'P 1'
#
loop_
_entity.id
_entity.type
_entity.pdbx_description
1 polymer ?
#
loop_
_entity_poly.entity_id
_entity_poly.type
_entity_poly.pdbx_seq_one_letter_code
_entity_poly.pdbx_strand_id
1 'polypeptide(L)'
;MSENSLLFSYAGHYRGSAPVPRHSHRGTELVLVIAGSCVTEFDGGVSLAARPGTVYITPPELAHTQNNTPDCETLYAVMELSGPGFDNRLRSIETGDDPVLRQWFAQLQLLNRDYLLDQASALLLAVWARLRHFEARSDRARTLHPGLQTAVDYIERHYMDDFSISELAARSGVSQSHLNALFRRAFGTGAQSYLTAARMRCARRLLLNPYYNIADVAQHAGFREANYFTRLFRRFHGVTPGEYRRNPSASADRARMEPQLNAAAVSGTPSAPANGGGGRTPSATS
;
A
#
# COMPACT_ATOMS: atom_id res chain seq x y z
N MET A 1 -3.19 -25.77 -3.65
CA MET A 1 -2.89 -24.33 -3.68
C MET A 1 -1.48 -24.19 -3.14
N SER A 2 -0.51 -23.77 -3.98
CA SER A 2 0.86 -23.55 -3.50
C SER A 2 0.85 -22.39 -2.49
N GLU A 3 1.33 -22.68 -1.30
CA GLU A 3 1.49 -21.64 -0.26
C GLU A 3 2.52 -20.59 -0.69
N ASN A 4 2.26 -19.34 -0.35
CA ASN A 4 3.24 -18.28 -0.54
C ASN A 4 4.39 -18.52 0.45
N SER A 5 5.61 -18.58 -0.03
CA SER A 5 6.79 -18.62 0.82
C SER A 5 7.83 -17.58 0.43
N LEU A 6 8.50 -17.05 1.43
CA LEU A 6 9.61 -16.13 1.30
C LEU A 6 10.73 -16.64 2.20
N LEU A 7 11.89 -16.92 1.60
CA LEU A 7 13.08 -17.37 2.31
C LEU A 7 14.20 -16.36 2.11
N PHE A 8 14.75 -15.87 3.20
CA PHE A 8 15.89 -14.97 3.20
C PHE A 8 17.15 -15.73 2.75
N SER A 9 17.93 -15.11 1.85
CA SER A 9 19.24 -15.64 1.42
C SER A 9 20.41 -14.90 2.07
N TYR A 10 20.50 -13.59 1.86
CA TYR A 10 21.51 -12.74 2.48
C TYR A 10 21.11 -11.26 2.40
N ALA A 11 21.77 -10.42 3.19
CA ALA A 11 21.64 -8.97 3.15
C ALA A 11 23.02 -8.31 3.31
N GLY A 12 23.16 -7.11 2.77
CA GLY A 12 24.39 -6.37 2.85
C GLY A 12 24.19 -4.86 2.76
N HIS A 13 25.32 -4.18 2.85
CA HIS A 13 25.43 -2.74 2.79
C HIS A 13 26.57 -2.39 1.83
N TYR A 14 26.30 -1.47 0.94
CA TYR A 14 27.31 -0.92 0.04
C TYR A 14 27.43 0.59 0.28
N ARG A 15 28.67 1.09 0.28
CA ARG A 15 28.97 2.52 0.35
C ARG A 15 30.20 2.83 -0.49
N GLY A 16 30.07 3.76 -1.43
CA GLY A 16 31.17 4.25 -2.24
C GLY A 16 30.82 4.50 -3.69
N SER A 17 31.83 4.81 -4.49
CA SER A 17 31.72 5.12 -5.92
C SER A 17 32.11 3.97 -6.85
N ALA A 18 32.71 2.89 -6.32
CA ALA A 18 33.11 1.78 -7.17
C ALA A 18 31.88 1.17 -7.85
N PRO A 19 31.94 0.88 -9.16
CA PRO A 19 30.85 0.19 -9.81
C PRO A 19 30.74 -1.24 -9.27
N VAL A 20 29.49 -1.71 -9.11
CA VAL A 20 29.24 -3.13 -8.89
C VAL A 20 29.36 -3.83 -10.25
N PRO A 21 30.32 -4.76 -10.42
CA PRO A 21 30.53 -5.40 -11.71
C PRO A 21 29.32 -6.25 -12.11
N ARG A 22 29.25 -6.58 -13.41
CA ARG A 22 28.13 -7.40 -13.93
C ARG A 22 28.05 -8.74 -13.21
N HIS A 23 26.90 -9.03 -12.65
CA HIS A 23 26.58 -10.25 -11.92
C HIS A 23 25.07 -10.57 -12.02
N SER A 24 24.70 -11.75 -11.59
CA SER A 24 23.32 -12.17 -11.35
C SER A 24 23.25 -13.04 -10.10
N HIS A 25 22.07 -13.25 -9.58
CA HIS A 25 21.81 -14.08 -8.41
C HIS A 25 20.50 -14.88 -8.56
N ARG A 26 20.38 -16.01 -7.84
CA ARG A 26 19.23 -16.91 -7.95
C ARG A 26 17.98 -16.34 -7.32
N GLY A 27 18.10 -15.47 -6.33
CA GLY A 27 16.99 -14.89 -5.62
C GLY A 27 16.52 -13.55 -6.20
N THR A 28 15.39 -13.08 -5.73
CA THR A 28 14.93 -11.71 -5.93
C THR A 28 15.72 -10.78 -5.02
N GLU A 29 16.28 -9.71 -5.58
CA GLU A 29 16.97 -8.69 -4.80
C GLU A 29 16.13 -7.44 -4.60
N LEU A 30 16.18 -6.91 -3.38
CA LEU A 30 15.69 -5.57 -3.02
C LEU A 30 16.89 -4.69 -2.73
N VAL A 31 16.96 -3.52 -3.35
CA VAL A 31 17.99 -2.52 -3.05
C VAL A 31 17.33 -1.20 -2.65
N LEU A 32 17.57 -0.74 -1.43
CA LEU A 32 17.18 0.56 -0.92
C LEU A 32 18.34 1.53 -1.02
N VAL A 33 18.16 2.62 -1.78
CA VAL A 33 19.13 3.72 -1.82
C VAL A 33 18.88 4.65 -0.64
N ILE A 34 19.91 4.88 0.20
CA ILE A 34 19.81 5.72 1.41
C ILE A 34 20.61 7.01 1.32
N ALA A 35 21.61 7.08 0.46
CA ALA A 35 22.39 8.29 0.15
C ALA A 35 22.92 8.25 -1.28
N GLY A 36 23.26 9.40 -1.84
CA GLY A 36 23.77 9.54 -3.20
C GLY A 36 22.77 9.05 -4.26
N SER A 37 23.28 8.49 -5.35
CA SER A 37 22.46 7.91 -6.40
C SER A 37 23.20 6.81 -7.14
N CYS A 38 22.45 5.94 -7.82
CA CYS A 38 23.03 4.93 -8.70
C CYS A 38 22.19 4.76 -9.97
N VAL A 39 22.83 4.21 -10.99
CA VAL A 39 22.17 3.75 -12.21
C VAL A 39 22.50 2.27 -12.37
N THR A 40 21.47 1.44 -12.37
CA THR A 40 21.60 0.00 -12.58
C THR A 40 21.17 -0.34 -14.00
N GLU A 41 22.07 -0.97 -14.75
CA GLU A 41 21.84 -1.41 -16.12
C GLU A 41 21.60 -2.91 -16.13
N PHE A 42 20.51 -3.33 -16.74
CA PHE A 42 20.06 -4.71 -16.79
C PHE A 42 20.18 -5.29 -18.20
N ASP A 43 20.37 -6.59 -18.28
CA ASP A 43 20.29 -7.29 -19.56
C ASP A 43 18.93 -7.00 -20.24
N GLY A 44 18.96 -6.85 -21.57
CA GLY A 44 17.78 -6.42 -22.33
C GLY A 44 17.70 -4.90 -22.52
N GLY A 45 18.69 -4.12 -22.08
CA GLY A 45 18.81 -2.68 -22.35
C GLY A 45 17.94 -1.80 -21.43
N VAL A 46 17.43 -2.33 -20.34
CA VAL A 46 16.72 -1.56 -19.33
C VAL A 46 17.71 -0.92 -18.37
N SER A 47 17.47 0.35 -18.04
CA SER A 47 18.26 1.08 -17.04
C SER A 47 17.34 1.72 -16.01
N LEU A 48 17.69 1.59 -14.73
CA LEU A 48 16.98 2.22 -13.61
C LEU A 48 17.91 3.19 -12.90
N ALA A 49 17.52 4.46 -12.87
CA ALA A 49 18.15 5.47 -12.02
C ALA A 49 17.44 5.48 -10.65
N ALA A 50 18.22 5.43 -9.59
CA ALA A 50 17.71 5.42 -8.23
C ALA A 50 18.39 6.49 -7.36
N ARG A 51 17.61 7.08 -6.46
CA ARG A 51 18.00 8.14 -5.52
C ARG A 51 17.55 7.77 -4.11
N PRO A 52 17.94 8.52 -3.07
CA PRO A 52 17.51 8.23 -1.71
C PRO A 52 16.00 8.09 -1.60
N GLY A 53 15.57 6.99 -0.96
CA GLY A 53 14.15 6.64 -0.86
C GLY A 53 13.58 5.85 -2.03
N THR A 54 14.41 5.43 -3.00
CA THR A 54 14.01 4.46 -4.02
C THR A 54 14.37 3.05 -3.56
N VAL A 55 13.41 2.13 -3.64
CA VAL A 55 13.67 0.68 -3.60
C VAL A 55 13.46 0.13 -4.99
N TYR A 56 14.43 -0.59 -5.53
CA TYR A 56 14.20 -1.36 -6.74
C TYR A 56 14.27 -2.87 -6.49
N ILE A 57 13.51 -3.60 -7.31
CA ILE A 57 13.34 -5.05 -7.22
C ILE A 57 13.95 -5.65 -8.47
N THR A 58 15.00 -6.46 -8.29
CA THR A 58 15.66 -7.21 -9.36
C THR A 58 15.17 -8.65 -9.34
N PRO A 59 14.55 -9.16 -10.44
CA PRO A 59 14.13 -10.55 -10.53
C PRO A 59 15.32 -11.52 -10.51
N PRO A 60 15.07 -12.80 -10.18
CA PRO A 60 16.09 -13.84 -10.25
C PRO A 60 16.75 -13.93 -11.63
N GLU A 61 18.01 -14.30 -11.68
CA GLU A 61 18.82 -14.57 -12.88
C GLU A 61 18.98 -13.38 -13.84
N LEU A 62 18.45 -12.20 -13.54
CA LEU A 62 18.61 -11.01 -14.35
C LEU A 62 19.98 -10.38 -14.10
N ALA A 63 20.90 -10.53 -15.07
CA ALA A 63 22.24 -9.97 -14.95
C ALA A 63 22.22 -8.43 -15.06
N HIS A 64 22.99 -7.79 -14.21
CA HIS A 64 23.05 -6.33 -14.11
C HIS A 64 24.39 -5.80 -13.62
N THR A 65 24.64 -4.52 -13.87
CA THR A 65 25.74 -3.72 -13.33
C THR A 65 25.19 -2.49 -12.63
N GLN A 66 25.86 -1.98 -11.62
CA GLN A 66 25.46 -0.74 -10.96
C GLN A 66 26.59 0.27 -10.96
N ASN A 67 26.32 1.47 -11.47
CA ASN A 67 27.20 2.62 -11.46
C ASN A 67 26.76 3.59 -10.35
N ASN A 68 27.68 3.98 -9.48
CA ASN A 68 27.41 4.70 -8.25
C ASN A 68 28.02 6.11 -8.27
N THR A 69 27.33 7.10 -7.67
CA THR A 69 27.96 8.38 -7.31
C THR A 69 28.92 8.20 -6.12
N PRO A 70 29.86 9.13 -5.89
CA PRO A 70 30.86 9.00 -4.81
C PRO A 70 30.26 8.83 -3.40
N ASP A 71 29.08 9.38 -3.17
CA ASP A 71 28.34 9.33 -1.91
C ASP A 71 27.23 8.28 -1.90
N CYS A 72 27.22 7.38 -2.87
CA CYS A 72 26.19 6.35 -2.95
C CYS A 72 26.28 5.38 -1.78
N GLU A 73 25.12 5.18 -1.14
CA GLU A 73 24.95 4.23 -0.05
C GLU A 73 23.66 3.46 -0.24
N THR A 74 23.75 2.14 -0.26
CA THR A 74 22.60 1.25 -0.44
C THR A 74 22.58 0.12 0.58
N LEU A 75 21.38 -0.27 0.96
CA LEU A 75 21.09 -1.47 1.73
C LEU A 75 20.38 -2.47 0.82
N TYR A 76 20.83 -3.71 0.82
CA TYR A 76 20.22 -4.72 -0.05
C TYR A 76 19.90 -6.02 0.70
N ALA A 77 18.92 -6.75 0.17
CA ALA A 77 18.57 -8.07 0.64
C ALA A 77 18.17 -8.97 -0.54
N VAL A 78 18.62 -10.20 -0.52
CA VAL A 78 18.27 -11.23 -1.52
C VAL A 78 17.43 -12.31 -0.85
N MET A 79 16.38 -12.77 -1.55
CA MET A 79 15.43 -13.74 -1.07
C MET A 79 14.91 -14.65 -2.17
N GLU A 80 14.46 -15.84 -1.81
CA GLU A 80 13.69 -16.72 -2.68
C GLU A 80 12.21 -16.49 -2.46
N LEU A 81 11.46 -16.28 -3.53
CA LEU A 81 10.02 -16.04 -3.52
C LEU A 81 9.30 -17.14 -4.26
N SER A 82 8.27 -17.71 -3.68
CA SER A 82 7.39 -18.66 -4.34
C SER A 82 5.92 -18.40 -3.99
N GLY A 83 5.03 -18.70 -4.95
CA GLY A 83 3.59 -18.52 -4.82
C GLY A 83 3.06 -17.24 -5.47
N PRO A 84 1.73 -17.19 -5.71
CA PRO A 84 1.09 -16.12 -6.50
C PRO A 84 1.03 -14.77 -5.78
N GLY A 85 1.33 -14.72 -4.49
CA GLY A 85 1.34 -13.48 -3.68
C GLY A 85 2.54 -12.58 -3.89
N PHE A 86 3.55 -13.05 -4.64
CA PHE A 86 4.79 -12.31 -4.88
C PHE A 86 4.92 -11.93 -6.35
N ASP A 87 5.15 -10.64 -6.59
CA ASP A 87 5.48 -10.09 -7.90
C ASP A 87 6.95 -9.68 -7.88
N ASN A 88 7.79 -10.45 -8.55
CA ASN A 88 9.24 -10.25 -8.62
C ASN A 88 9.70 -9.55 -9.91
N ARG A 89 8.79 -8.90 -10.67
CA ARG A 89 9.18 -8.17 -11.89
C ARG A 89 10.11 -7.01 -11.56
N LEU A 90 11.02 -6.73 -12.52
CA LEU A 90 11.90 -5.57 -12.47
C LEU A 90 11.07 -4.28 -12.37
N ARG A 91 11.27 -3.51 -11.31
CA ARG A 91 10.64 -2.22 -11.09
C ARG A 91 11.28 -1.44 -9.96
N SER A 92 10.96 -0.15 -9.88
CA SER A 92 11.32 0.72 -8.76
C SER A 92 10.08 1.21 -8.02
N ILE A 93 10.24 1.43 -6.73
CA ILE A 93 9.20 1.91 -5.82
C ILE A 93 9.77 3.13 -5.08
N GLU A 94 9.10 4.27 -5.25
CA GLU A 94 9.44 5.48 -4.50
C GLU A 94 8.82 5.38 -3.09
N THR A 95 9.66 5.26 -2.09
CA THR A 95 9.24 5.14 -0.68
C THR A 95 9.46 6.43 0.10
N GLY A 96 10.17 7.39 -0.49
CA GLY A 96 10.66 8.57 0.21
C GLY A 96 11.65 8.19 1.32
N ASP A 97 11.94 9.11 2.22
CA ASP A 97 12.77 8.80 3.39
C ASP A 97 11.94 8.10 4.47
N ASP A 98 11.59 6.82 4.20
CA ASP A 98 10.84 6.01 5.16
C ASP A 98 11.77 5.44 6.24
N PRO A 99 11.69 5.93 7.49
CA PRO A 99 12.59 5.51 8.56
C PRO A 99 12.41 4.04 8.95
N VAL A 100 11.21 3.49 8.76
CA VAL A 100 10.90 2.10 9.11
C VAL A 100 11.57 1.15 8.13
N LEU A 101 11.50 1.42 6.82
CA LEU A 101 12.21 0.61 5.83
C LEU A 101 13.73 0.65 6.06
N ARG A 102 14.28 1.86 6.28
CA ARG A 102 15.72 2.00 6.58
C ARG A 102 16.13 1.15 7.79
N GLN A 103 15.35 1.23 8.88
CA GLN A 103 15.61 0.45 10.10
C GLN A 103 15.51 -1.06 9.84
N TRP A 104 14.49 -1.51 9.08
CA TRP A 104 14.30 -2.92 8.80
C TRP A 104 15.41 -3.49 7.90
N PHE A 105 15.87 -2.76 6.89
CA PHE A 105 17.00 -3.18 6.07
C PHE A 105 18.31 -3.26 6.89
N ALA A 106 18.55 -2.29 7.78
CA ALA A 106 19.69 -2.36 8.70
C ALA A 106 19.59 -3.56 9.64
N GLN A 107 18.38 -3.87 10.13
CA GLN A 107 18.16 -5.05 10.97
C GLN A 107 18.40 -6.36 10.22
N LEU A 108 18.04 -6.44 8.93
CA LEU A 108 18.33 -7.63 8.10
C LEU A 108 19.82 -7.95 8.03
N GLN A 109 20.70 -6.93 8.01
CA GLN A 109 22.14 -7.16 8.03
C GLN A 109 22.62 -7.76 9.36
N LEU A 110 22.06 -7.29 10.48
CA LEU A 110 22.38 -7.86 11.80
C LEU A 110 21.93 -9.30 11.87
N LEU A 111 20.71 -9.60 11.43
CA LEU A 111 20.18 -10.97 11.41
C LEU A 111 20.98 -11.89 10.48
N ASN A 112 21.43 -11.37 9.33
CA ASN A 112 22.32 -12.09 8.43
C ASN A 112 23.67 -12.42 9.09
N ARG A 113 24.29 -11.43 9.74
CA ARG A 113 25.57 -11.61 10.44
C ARG A 113 25.46 -12.66 11.56
N ASP A 114 24.33 -12.67 12.26
CA ASP A 114 24.12 -13.54 13.41
C ASP A 114 23.45 -14.88 13.00
N TYR A 115 23.31 -15.16 11.69
CA TYR A 115 22.72 -16.36 11.09
C TYR A 115 21.26 -16.65 11.54
N LEU A 116 20.49 -15.62 11.88
CA LEU A 116 19.10 -15.73 12.30
C LEU A 116 18.13 -15.69 11.11
N LEU A 117 18.24 -16.68 10.21
CA LEU A 117 17.61 -16.69 8.89
C LEU A 117 16.07 -16.72 8.92
N ASP A 118 15.48 -17.41 9.89
CA ASP A 118 14.03 -17.46 10.08
C ASP A 118 13.47 -16.08 10.47
N GLN A 119 14.18 -15.38 11.37
CA GLN A 119 13.82 -14.02 11.76
C GLN A 119 13.99 -13.04 10.60
N ALA A 120 15.06 -13.19 9.81
CA ALA A 120 15.28 -12.40 8.61
C ALA A 120 14.17 -12.62 7.57
N SER A 121 13.72 -13.86 7.37
CA SER A 121 12.61 -14.20 6.48
C SER A 121 11.30 -13.56 6.94
N ALA A 122 10.99 -13.61 8.25
CA ALA A 122 9.82 -12.96 8.83
C ALA A 122 9.87 -11.43 8.67
N LEU A 123 11.04 -10.81 8.87
CA LEU A 123 11.23 -9.37 8.67
C LEU A 123 11.08 -8.97 7.20
N LEU A 124 11.58 -9.77 6.26
CA LEU A 124 11.40 -9.54 4.83
C LEU A 124 9.94 -9.60 4.39
N LEU A 125 9.11 -10.46 4.99
CA LEU A 125 7.67 -10.43 4.75
C LEU A 125 7.05 -9.07 5.15
N ALA A 126 7.50 -8.49 6.26
CA ALA A 126 7.06 -7.16 6.68
C ALA A 126 7.55 -6.06 5.71
N VAL A 127 8.82 -6.13 5.26
CA VAL A 127 9.37 -5.24 4.23
C VAL A 127 8.54 -5.33 2.95
N TRP A 128 8.28 -6.54 2.45
CA TRP A 128 7.48 -6.77 1.24
C TRP A 128 6.07 -6.19 1.36
N ALA A 129 5.39 -6.44 2.47
CA ALA A 129 4.05 -5.88 2.72
C ALA A 129 4.07 -4.35 2.73
N ARG A 130 5.13 -3.73 3.28
CA ARG A 130 5.28 -2.28 3.29
C ARG A 130 5.55 -1.72 1.89
N LEU A 131 6.38 -2.36 1.07
CA LEU A 131 6.62 -1.98 -0.32
C LEU A 131 5.33 -2.05 -1.14
N ARG A 132 4.53 -3.09 -1.01
CA ARG A 132 3.21 -3.18 -1.65
C ARG A 132 2.27 -2.06 -1.23
N HIS A 133 2.37 -1.57 0.01
CA HIS A 133 1.60 -0.41 0.44
C HIS A 133 2.01 0.86 -0.33
N PHE A 134 3.31 1.08 -0.56
CA PHE A 134 3.80 2.21 -1.37
C PHE A 134 3.36 2.08 -2.84
N GLU A 135 3.45 0.90 -3.45
CA GLU A 135 2.96 0.64 -4.81
C GLU A 135 1.47 0.98 -4.93
N ALA A 136 0.63 0.45 -4.05
CA ALA A 136 -0.80 0.71 -4.06
C ALA A 136 -1.12 2.22 -3.90
N ARG A 137 -0.32 2.96 -3.15
CA ARG A 137 -0.44 4.42 -3.05
C ARG A 137 -0.04 5.12 -4.35
N SER A 138 1.06 4.72 -4.97
CA SER A 138 1.53 5.27 -6.23
C SER A 138 0.53 5.02 -7.36
N ASP A 139 -0.02 3.82 -7.45
CA ASP A 139 -1.04 3.48 -8.46
C ASP A 139 -2.32 4.28 -8.25
N ARG A 140 -2.75 4.47 -7.00
CA ARG A 140 -3.87 5.39 -6.67
C ARG A 140 -3.56 6.82 -7.10
N ALA A 141 -2.34 7.31 -6.84
CA ALA A 141 -1.95 8.66 -7.25
C ALA A 141 -1.95 8.86 -8.76
N ARG A 142 -1.66 7.83 -9.55
CA ARG A 142 -1.73 7.87 -11.01
C ARG A 142 -3.15 7.84 -11.56
N THR A 143 -4.09 7.22 -10.83
CA THR A 143 -5.47 7.00 -11.29
C THR A 143 -6.47 7.99 -10.70
N LEU A 144 -6.17 8.57 -9.54
CA LEU A 144 -7.05 9.51 -8.85
C LEU A 144 -6.76 10.96 -9.26
N HIS A 145 -7.82 11.78 -9.24
CA HIS A 145 -7.66 13.24 -9.36
C HIS A 145 -6.72 13.77 -8.26
N PRO A 146 -5.75 14.67 -8.56
CA PRO A 146 -4.76 15.14 -7.55
C PRO A 146 -5.40 15.66 -6.26
N GLY A 147 -6.47 16.45 -6.34
CA GLY A 147 -7.21 16.92 -5.18
C GLY A 147 -7.83 15.79 -4.36
N LEU A 148 -8.30 14.70 -5.02
CA LEU A 148 -8.82 13.53 -4.31
C LEU A 148 -7.70 12.78 -3.57
N GLN A 149 -6.53 12.63 -4.21
CA GLN A 149 -5.37 12.01 -3.58
C GLN A 149 -4.94 12.78 -2.33
N THR A 150 -4.83 14.10 -2.43
CA THR A 150 -4.52 14.98 -1.28
C THR A 150 -5.51 14.78 -0.14
N ALA A 151 -6.82 14.73 -0.46
CA ALA A 151 -7.86 14.53 0.54
C ALA A 151 -7.78 13.15 1.22
N VAL A 152 -7.56 12.08 0.43
CA VAL A 152 -7.39 10.72 0.96
C VAL A 152 -6.17 10.63 1.87
N ASP A 153 -5.03 11.14 1.41
CA ASP A 153 -3.79 11.13 2.20
C ASP A 153 -3.94 11.92 3.51
N TYR A 154 -4.67 13.05 3.47
CA TYR A 154 -4.96 13.82 4.67
C TYR A 154 -5.86 13.05 5.64
N ILE A 155 -6.96 12.45 5.16
CA ILE A 155 -7.85 11.64 6.02
C ILE A 155 -7.07 10.48 6.66
N GLU A 156 -6.29 9.73 5.90
CA GLU A 156 -5.59 8.54 6.42
C GLU A 156 -4.53 8.90 7.50
N ARG A 157 -3.99 10.14 7.48
CA ARG A 157 -3.04 10.61 8.50
C ARG A 157 -3.71 11.30 9.68
N HIS A 158 -4.85 11.94 9.45
CA HIS A 158 -5.47 12.91 10.36
C HIS A 158 -6.90 12.55 10.75
N TYR A 159 -7.38 11.30 10.52
CA TYR A 159 -8.76 10.92 10.83
C TYR A 159 -9.15 11.13 12.30
N MET A 160 -8.19 11.15 13.22
CA MET A 160 -8.43 11.41 14.64
C MET A 160 -8.66 12.89 14.93
N ASP A 161 -8.13 13.77 14.08
CA ASP A 161 -8.19 15.20 14.28
C ASP A 161 -9.61 15.74 13.99
N ASP A 162 -9.90 16.90 14.55
CA ASP A 162 -11.16 17.60 14.29
C ASP A 162 -10.98 18.54 13.10
N PHE A 163 -11.53 18.17 11.96
CA PHE A 163 -11.60 18.99 10.77
C PHE A 163 -12.92 18.81 10.02
N SER A 164 -13.33 19.84 9.31
CA SER A 164 -14.52 19.82 8.46
C SER A 164 -14.19 19.33 7.04
N ILE A 165 -15.20 18.82 6.33
CA ILE A 165 -15.05 18.48 4.90
C ILE A 165 -14.80 19.74 4.05
N SER A 166 -15.22 20.91 4.51
CA SER A 166 -14.91 22.19 3.87
C SER A 166 -13.41 22.51 3.92
N GLU A 167 -12.79 22.35 5.10
CA GLU A 167 -11.34 22.51 5.27
C GLU A 167 -10.55 21.48 4.45
N LEU A 168 -11.03 20.23 4.44
CA LEU A 168 -10.42 19.19 3.61
C LEU A 168 -10.47 19.56 2.12
N ALA A 169 -11.59 20.08 1.64
CA ALA A 169 -11.76 20.52 0.26
C ALA A 169 -10.82 21.69 -0.09
N ALA A 170 -10.73 22.67 0.80
CA ALA A 170 -9.81 23.81 0.65
C ALA A 170 -8.35 23.35 0.55
N ARG A 171 -7.91 22.45 1.44
CA ARG A 171 -6.57 21.83 1.40
C ARG A 171 -6.30 21.05 0.12
N SER A 172 -7.35 20.47 -0.46
CA SER A 172 -7.29 19.68 -1.69
C SER A 172 -7.39 20.51 -2.97
N GLY A 173 -7.51 21.84 -2.86
CA GLY A 173 -7.60 22.76 -3.99
C GLY A 173 -8.89 22.63 -4.81
N VAL A 174 -9.97 22.13 -4.22
CA VAL A 174 -11.27 21.92 -4.89
C VAL A 174 -12.44 22.38 -4.03
N SER A 175 -13.60 22.62 -4.64
CA SER A 175 -14.82 22.91 -3.88
C SER A 175 -15.32 21.66 -3.13
N GLN A 176 -16.05 21.85 -2.03
CA GLN A 176 -16.60 20.73 -1.25
C GLN A 176 -17.56 19.85 -2.07
N SER A 177 -18.33 20.43 -2.98
CA SER A 177 -19.23 19.68 -3.88
C SER A 177 -18.42 18.83 -4.88
N HIS A 178 -17.37 19.41 -5.44
CA HIS A 178 -16.47 18.70 -6.35
C HIS A 178 -15.72 17.57 -5.62
N LEU A 179 -15.21 17.83 -4.41
CA LEU A 179 -14.57 16.80 -3.60
C LEU A 179 -15.51 15.61 -3.33
N ASN A 180 -16.76 15.89 -2.94
CA ASN A 180 -17.76 14.84 -2.73
C ASN A 180 -18.08 14.05 -4.01
N ALA A 181 -18.10 14.71 -5.18
CA ALA A 181 -18.30 14.04 -6.46
C ALA A 181 -17.11 13.12 -6.79
N LEU A 182 -15.89 13.58 -6.55
CA LEU A 182 -14.67 12.78 -6.71
C LEU A 182 -14.68 11.54 -5.79
N PHE A 183 -15.03 11.70 -4.51
CA PHE A 183 -15.15 10.57 -3.59
C PHE A 183 -16.23 9.57 -4.03
N ARG A 184 -17.40 10.04 -4.46
CA ARG A 184 -18.47 9.15 -4.96
C ARG A 184 -18.03 8.38 -6.19
N ARG A 185 -17.36 9.05 -7.13
CA ARG A 185 -16.86 8.40 -8.36
C ARG A 185 -15.81 7.33 -8.07
N ALA A 186 -14.88 7.61 -7.14
CA ALA A 186 -13.75 6.72 -6.87
C ALA A 186 -14.08 5.62 -5.86
N PHE A 187 -14.93 5.91 -4.86
CA PHE A 187 -15.17 5.02 -3.71
C PHE A 187 -16.66 4.70 -3.48
N GLY A 188 -17.55 5.17 -4.35
CA GLY A 188 -18.99 4.96 -4.19
C GLY A 188 -19.64 5.72 -3.03
N THR A 189 -18.89 6.55 -2.30
CA THR A 189 -19.35 7.23 -1.07
C THR A 189 -18.81 8.66 -1.00
N GLY A 190 -19.44 9.52 -0.18
CA GLY A 190 -18.96 10.89 0.02
C GLY A 190 -17.77 10.97 0.99
N ALA A 191 -17.08 12.12 0.99
CA ALA A 191 -15.90 12.38 1.82
C ALA A 191 -16.15 12.17 3.32
N GLN A 192 -17.29 12.61 3.85
CA GLN A 192 -17.67 12.41 5.26
C GLN A 192 -17.82 10.93 5.62
N SER A 193 -18.43 10.14 4.73
CA SER A 193 -18.59 8.70 4.96
C SER A 193 -17.25 7.98 4.89
N TYR A 194 -16.35 8.42 4.00
CA TYR A 194 -14.98 7.90 3.92
C TYR A 194 -14.20 8.17 5.21
N LEU A 195 -14.25 9.40 5.74
CA LEU A 195 -13.66 9.76 7.04
C LEU A 195 -14.24 8.90 8.17
N THR A 196 -15.56 8.74 8.18
CA THR A 196 -16.24 7.90 9.19
C THR A 196 -15.77 6.45 9.11
N ALA A 197 -15.61 5.89 7.90
CA ALA A 197 -15.10 4.53 7.72
C ALA A 197 -13.65 4.39 8.20
N ALA A 198 -12.80 5.41 7.96
CA ALA A 198 -11.43 5.43 8.49
C ALA A 198 -11.39 5.40 10.03
N ARG A 199 -12.23 6.21 10.67
CA ARG A 199 -12.41 6.22 12.13
C ARG A 199 -12.91 4.88 12.68
N MET A 200 -13.87 4.23 11.99
CA MET A 200 -14.38 2.92 12.36
C MET A 200 -13.35 1.81 12.25
N ARG A 201 -12.49 1.84 11.22
CA ARG A 201 -11.34 0.90 11.11
C ARG A 201 -10.39 1.04 12.30
N CYS A 202 -10.10 2.27 12.72
CA CYS A 202 -9.30 2.53 13.92
C CYS A 202 -9.98 1.97 15.17
N ALA A 203 -11.25 2.31 15.38
CA ALA A 203 -12.04 1.87 16.53
C ALA A 203 -12.05 0.34 16.69
N ARG A 204 -12.22 -0.40 15.59
CA ARG A 204 -12.16 -1.87 15.60
C ARG A 204 -10.84 -2.39 16.17
N ARG A 205 -9.70 -1.80 15.77
CA ARG A 205 -8.37 -2.19 16.27
C ARG A 205 -8.21 -1.87 17.75
N LEU A 206 -8.65 -0.67 18.17
CA LEU A 206 -8.57 -0.24 19.56
C LEU A 206 -9.47 -1.08 20.49
N LEU A 207 -10.62 -1.56 20.01
CA LEU A 207 -11.52 -2.42 20.78
C LEU A 207 -10.89 -3.76 21.17
N LEU A 208 -9.90 -4.25 20.43
CA LEU A 208 -9.17 -5.47 20.75
C LEU A 208 -8.19 -5.27 21.90
N ASN A 209 -7.88 -4.03 22.26
CA ASN A 209 -7.02 -3.72 23.40
C ASN A 209 -7.88 -3.59 24.67
N PRO A 210 -7.68 -4.47 25.69
CA PRO A 210 -8.48 -4.45 26.92
C PRO A 210 -8.22 -3.24 27.81
N TYR A 211 -7.14 -2.51 27.62
CA TYR A 211 -6.78 -1.33 28.41
C TYR A 211 -7.63 -0.09 28.09
N TYR A 212 -8.25 -0.01 26.90
CA TYR A 212 -9.12 1.10 26.56
C TYR A 212 -10.56 0.79 26.94
N ASN A 213 -11.23 1.67 27.66
CA ASN A 213 -12.69 1.62 27.78
C ASN A 213 -13.39 2.12 26.50
N ILE A 214 -14.71 2.02 26.39
CA ILE A 214 -15.43 2.40 25.16
C ILE A 214 -15.35 3.92 24.88
N ALA A 215 -15.27 4.75 25.92
CA ALA A 215 -15.11 6.19 25.78
C ALA A 215 -13.71 6.54 25.27
N ASP A 216 -12.66 5.87 25.77
CA ASP A 216 -11.29 6.02 25.28
C ASP A 216 -11.20 5.64 23.80
N VAL A 217 -11.80 4.50 23.42
CA VAL A 217 -11.84 4.07 22.02
C VAL A 217 -12.52 5.12 21.15
N ALA A 218 -13.64 5.68 21.58
CA ALA A 218 -14.34 6.74 20.84
C ALA A 218 -13.41 7.96 20.62
N GLN A 219 -12.79 8.43 21.69
CA GLN A 219 -11.89 9.58 21.64
C GLN A 219 -10.68 9.33 20.72
N HIS A 220 -9.98 8.22 20.88
CA HIS A 220 -8.81 7.86 20.06
C HIS A 220 -9.18 7.54 18.60
N ALA A 221 -10.43 7.20 18.32
CA ALA A 221 -10.93 7.06 16.96
C ALA A 221 -11.46 8.38 16.35
N GLY A 222 -11.34 9.52 17.06
CA GLY A 222 -11.72 10.84 16.57
C GLY A 222 -13.19 11.19 16.76
N PHE A 223 -13.90 10.54 17.71
CA PHE A 223 -15.28 10.86 18.05
C PHE A 223 -15.34 11.67 19.35
N ARG A 224 -16.04 12.81 19.34
CA ARG A 224 -16.20 13.66 20.53
C ARG A 224 -17.08 13.03 21.59
N GLU A 225 -18.09 12.23 21.19
CA GLU A 225 -19.12 11.69 22.07
C GLU A 225 -19.20 10.16 21.98
N ALA A 226 -19.00 9.46 23.10
CA ALA A 226 -19.04 8.00 23.16
C ALA A 226 -20.42 7.43 22.81
N ASN A 227 -21.51 8.13 23.14
CA ASN A 227 -22.87 7.70 22.81
C ASN A 227 -23.15 7.77 21.30
N TYR A 228 -22.67 8.84 20.64
CA TYR A 228 -22.76 8.97 19.19
C TYR A 228 -21.91 7.88 18.50
N PHE A 229 -20.67 7.68 18.96
CA PHE A 229 -19.81 6.61 18.50
C PHE A 229 -20.48 5.23 18.60
N THR A 230 -21.06 4.90 19.77
CA THR A 230 -21.70 3.59 20.00
C THR A 230 -22.85 3.34 19.01
N ARG A 231 -23.71 4.34 18.78
CA ARG A 231 -24.81 4.24 17.81
C ARG A 231 -24.30 4.07 16.39
N LEU A 232 -23.26 4.83 16.03
CA LEU A 232 -22.66 4.80 14.68
C LEU A 232 -21.92 3.48 14.44
N PHE A 233 -21.17 3.00 15.43
CA PHE A 233 -20.48 1.71 15.36
C PHE A 233 -21.46 0.55 15.15
N ARG A 234 -22.57 0.53 15.92
CA ARG A 234 -23.63 -0.47 15.73
C ARG A 234 -24.26 -0.39 14.33
N ARG A 235 -24.44 0.82 13.78
CA ARG A 235 -24.95 1.01 12.42
C ARG A 235 -23.99 0.46 11.37
N PHE A 236 -22.67 0.65 11.56
CA PHE A 236 -21.62 0.19 10.64
C PHE A 236 -21.36 -1.32 10.71
N HIS A 237 -21.34 -1.88 11.92
CA HIS A 237 -20.90 -3.25 12.15
C HIS A 237 -22.01 -4.20 12.60
N GLY A 238 -23.23 -3.70 12.79
CA GLY A 238 -24.40 -4.50 13.20
C GLY A 238 -24.40 -4.89 14.68
N VAL A 239 -23.31 -4.67 15.40
CA VAL A 239 -23.13 -4.97 16.83
C VAL A 239 -22.61 -3.73 17.57
N THR A 240 -22.83 -3.66 18.88
CA THR A 240 -22.26 -2.58 19.71
C THR A 240 -20.75 -2.77 19.90
N PRO A 241 -20.00 -1.69 20.24
CA PRO A 241 -18.56 -1.81 20.55
C PRO A 241 -18.27 -2.83 21.64
N GLY A 242 -19.12 -2.91 22.68
CA GLY A 242 -18.99 -3.89 23.77
C GLY A 242 -19.23 -5.33 23.32
N GLU A 243 -20.19 -5.58 22.46
CA GLU A 243 -20.42 -6.89 21.85
C GLU A 243 -19.27 -7.29 20.93
N TYR A 244 -18.80 -6.36 20.11
CA TYR A 244 -17.62 -6.57 19.24
C TYR A 244 -16.38 -6.97 20.05
N ARG A 245 -16.09 -6.29 21.16
CA ARG A 245 -14.97 -6.61 22.05
C ARG A 245 -15.05 -8.04 22.59
N ARG A 246 -16.25 -8.49 22.98
CA ARG A 246 -16.46 -9.84 23.50
C ARG A 246 -16.35 -10.93 22.43
N ASN A 247 -16.78 -10.63 21.22
CA ASN A 247 -16.74 -11.55 20.07
C ASN A 247 -16.46 -10.80 18.76
N PRO A 248 -15.19 -10.58 18.42
CA PRO A 248 -14.80 -9.89 17.18
C PRO A 248 -15.26 -10.59 15.90
N SER A 249 -15.42 -11.92 15.95
CA SER A 249 -15.85 -12.72 14.79
C SER A 249 -17.34 -12.56 14.46
N ALA A 250 -18.18 -12.15 15.41
CA ALA A 250 -19.62 -11.95 15.20
C ALA A 250 -19.96 -10.83 14.20
N SER A 251 -19.02 -9.95 13.89
CA SER A 251 -19.19 -8.86 12.92
C SER A 251 -18.74 -9.23 11.49
N ALA A 252 -18.00 -10.33 11.30
CA ALA A 252 -17.41 -10.69 10.02
C ALA A 252 -18.47 -11.01 8.95
N ASP A 253 -19.61 -11.55 9.34
CA ASP A 253 -20.70 -11.91 8.41
C ASP A 253 -21.56 -10.71 7.95
N ARG A 254 -21.46 -9.54 8.59
CA ARG A 254 -22.21 -8.32 8.25
C ARG A 254 -21.39 -7.17 7.69
N ALA A 255 -20.09 -7.32 7.58
CA ALA A 255 -19.17 -6.32 7.01
C ALA A 255 -19.38 -6.02 5.50
N ARG A 256 -20.48 -6.50 4.89
CA ARG A 256 -20.90 -6.17 3.51
C ARG A 256 -21.34 -4.72 3.30
N MET A 257 -21.35 -3.90 4.34
CA MET A 257 -21.63 -2.45 4.25
C MET A 257 -20.38 -1.57 4.40
N GLU A 258 -19.18 -2.14 4.50
CA GLU A 258 -17.98 -1.34 4.25
C GLU A 258 -18.00 -0.93 2.76
N PRO A 259 -17.95 0.37 2.42
CA PRO A 259 -17.72 0.75 1.03
C PRO A 259 -16.50 -0.04 0.57
N GLN A 260 -16.57 -0.67 -0.60
CA GLN A 260 -15.49 -1.49 -1.15
C GLN A 260 -14.26 -0.60 -1.40
N LEU A 261 -13.53 -0.29 -0.36
CA LEU A 261 -12.36 0.58 -0.35
C LEU A 261 -11.14 -0.10 -0.98
N ASN A 262 -11.20 -1.41 -1.22
CA ASN A 262 -10.05 -2.18 -1.67
C ASN A 262 -10.22 -2.97 -2.98
N ALA A 263 -11.42 -3.09 -3.57
CA ALA A 263 -11.61 -4.01 -4.69
C ALA A 263 -11.82 -3.33 -6.06
N ALA A 264 -12.30 -2.09 -6.12
CA ALA A 264 -12.67 -1.45 -7.39
C ALA A 264 -11.52 -0.71 -8.10
N ALA A 265 -10.37 -0.53 -7.46
CA ALA A 265 -9.24 0.18 -8.06
C ALA A 265 -8.24 -0.73 -8.81
N VAL A 266 -8.43 -2.05 -8.79
CA VAL A 266 -7.47 -3.02 -9.38
C VAL A 266 -8.00 -3.68 -10.65
N SER A 267 -9.30 -3.62 -10.94
CA SER A 267 -9.87 -4.20 -12.16
C SER A 267 -10.46 -3.12 -13.09
N GLY A 268 -9.61 -2.27 -13.61
CA GLY A 268 -9.92 -1.36 -14.73
C GLY A 268 -9.75 -2.07 -16.08
N THR A 269 -10.50 -3.13 -16.34
CA THR A 269 -10.77 -3.54 -17.73
C THR A 269 -11.97 -2.73 -18.21
N PRO A 270 -11.82 -1.88 -19.23
CA PRO A 270 -12.98 -1.25 -19.84
C PRO A 270 -13.80 -2.33 -20.53
N SER A 271 -15.05 -2.55 -20.08
CA SER A 271 -16.02 -3.32 -20.83
C SER A 271 -16.26 -2.64 -22.17
N ALA A 272 -15.94 -3.34 -23.25
CA ALA A 272 -16.23 -2.92 -24.60
C ALA A 272 -17.76 -2.68 -24.75
N PRO A 273 -18.19 -1.64 -25.49
CA PRO A 273 -19.60 -1.42 -25.74
C PRO A 273 -20.15 -2.58 -26.57
N ALA A 274 -21.24 -3.17 -26.11
CA ALA A 274 -22.00 -4.16 -26.86
C ALA A 274 -22.51 -3.53 -28.16
N ASN A 275 -21.96 -3.97 -29.28
CA ASN A 275 -22.38 -3.57 -30.62
C ASN A 275 -23.68 -4.30 -30.94
N GLY A 276 -24.81 -3.62 -30.79
CA GLY A 276 -26.13 -4.07 -31.23
C GLY A 276 -26.22 -4.01 -32.75
N GLY A 277 -25.76 -5.05 -33.42
CA GLY A 277 -25.95 -5.22 -34.85
C GLY A 277 -27.36 -5.74 -35.16
N GLY A 278 -28.31 -4.83 -35.39
CA GLY A 278 -29.58 -5.14 -36.06
C GLY A 278 -29.37 -5.38 -37.54
N GLY A 279 -29.23 -6.61 -37.97
CA GLY A 279 -29.25 -7.00 -39.37
C GLY A 279 -30.66 -6.85 -39.99
N ARG A 280 -30.82 -5.93 -40.91
CA ARG A 280 -31.93 -5.96 -41.89
C ARG A 280 -31.37 -6.49 -43.21
N THR A 281 -31.84 -7.64 -43.60
CA THR A 281 -31.69 -8.21 -44.94
C THR A 281 -32.61 -7.45 -45.91
N PRO A 282 -32.16 -7.02 -47.10
CA PRO A 282 -33.06 -6.69 -48.18
C PRO A 282 -33.31 -7.93 -49.07
N SER A 283 -34.59 -8.24 -49.27
CA SER A 283 -35.07 -9.19 -50.25
C SER A 283 -34.78 -8.71 -51.65
N ALA A 284 -34.22 -9.57 -52.46
CA ALA A 284 -34.11 -9.42 -53.90
C ALA A 284 -35.43 -9.89 -54.57
N THR A 285 -35.95 -9.08 -55.46
CA THR A 285 -36.91 -9.48 -56.50
C THR A 285 -36.54 -8.87 -57.81
N SER A 286 -36.44 -9.72 -58.82
CA SER A 286 -36.40 -9.55 -60.26
C SER A 286 -35.09 -9.16 -60.88
#